data_4a071d3c15a75c75ae1ea472094a90e6
#
_entry.id   4a071d3c15a75c75ae1ea472094a90e6
#
_cell.length_a   1.000
_cell.length_b   1.000
_cell.length_c   1.000
_cell.angle_alpha   90.00
_cell.angle_beta   90.00
_cell.angle_gamma   90.00
#
_symmetry.space_group_name_H-M   'P 1'
#
loop_
_entity.id
_entity.type
_entity.pdbx_description
1 polymer ?
#
loop_
_entity_poly.entity_id
_entity_poly.type
_entity_poly.pdbx_seq_one_letter_code
_entity_poly.pdbx_strand_id
1 'polypeptide(L)'
;MQDTMGYVHSVETGGTVDGPGLRYIVFTSGCPLRCLYCHNPDTLKLKAGKQSSAYELLKDISTYRTYFETGGGGLTVSGGEPMAQKEFLKTLLWGCNQMGVHTTVDTSGYLHANLDDETIDMADLYLLDIKSWVPETYKKVTGVEVGPTLDFAKRLEKMEKDVWIRFVLVPGLTDAPENVEGVAKFVSELGNVKRVDVLPFHKMGEHKWQSMGKAYQLKDTREPSAEETEAAKETFRKYGLDVH
;
A
#
# COMPACT_ATOMS: atom_id res chain seq x y z
N MET A 1 -3.72 18.67 -18.38
CA MET A 1 -3.55 17.22 -18.63
C MET A 1 -4.84 16.71 -19.27
N GLN A 2 -4.80 15.66 -20.08
CA GLN A 2 -6.00 15.07 -20.68
C GLN A 2 -6.67 14.11 -19.68
N ASP A 3 -8.02 13.97 -19.72
CA ASP A 3 -8.73 12.99 -18.90
C ASP A 3 -8.28 11.56 -19.23
N THR A 4 -8.20 10.74 -18.20
CA THR A 4 -7.74 9.34 -18.31
C THR A 4 -8.78 8.41 -17.70
N MET A 5 -9.04 7.31 -18.39
CA MET A 5 -9.93 6.27 -17.88
C MET A 5 -9.12 5.22 -17.11
N GLY A 6 -9.61 4.83 -15.94
CA GLY A 6 -9.04 3.75 -15.14
C GLY A 6 -10.10 2.75 -14.68
N TYR A 7 -9.66 1.56 -14.28
CA TYR A 7 -10.53 0.56 -13.67
C TYR A 7 -10.50 0.71 -12.15
N VAL A 8 -11.59 1.19 -11.58
CA VAL A 8 -11.79 1.41 -10.15
C VAL A 8 -12.68 0.32 -9.60
N HIS A 9 -12.22 -0.38 -8.57
CA HIS A 9 -13.00 -1.39 -7.87
C HIS A 9 -14.08 -0.73 -7.01
N SER A 10 -13.65 0.20 -6.16
CA SER A 10 -14.52 0.92 -5.23
C SER A 10 -13.87 2.22 -4.77
N VAL A 11 -14.67 3.07 -4.15
CA VAL A 11 -14.25 4.28 -3.46
C VAL A 11 -14.73 4.18 -2.01
N GLU A 12 -13.90 4.62 -1.08
CA GLU A 12 -14.25 4.76 0.34
C GLU A 12 -13.98 6.20 0.78
N THR A 13 -14.94 6.79 1.49
CA THR A 13 -14.84 8.16 2.00
C THR A 13 -14.81 8.11 3.52
N GLY A 14 -13.70 8.45 4.13
CA GLY A 14 -13.57 8.44 5.58
C GLY A 14 -12.60 7.39 6.12
N GLY A 15 -11.67 6.88 5.29
CA GLY A 15 -10.58 6.02 5.76
C GLY A 15 -9.67 6.76 6.75
N THR A 16 -9.23 6.07 7.79
CA THR A 16 -8.39 6.64 8.86
C THR A 16 -7.07 5.90 9.05
N VAL A 17 -6.87 4.80 8.30
CA VAL A 17 -5.68 3.93 8.43
C VAL A 17 -4.82 3.88 7.17
N ASP A 18 -5.24 4.57 6.11
CA ASP A 18 -4.59 4.54 4.79
C ASP A 18 -3.86 5.87 4.48
N GLY A 19 -3.22 6.43 5.48
CA GLY A 19 -2.48 7.69 5.43
C GLY A 19 -2.91 8.69 6.52
N PRO A 20 -2.36 9.90 6.53
CA PRO A 20 -2.67 10.91 7.54
C PRO A 20 -4.08 11.45 7.40
N GLY A 21 -4.74 11.69 8.52
CA GLY A 21 -6.06 12.32 8.59
C GLY A 21 -7.19 11.50 7.95
N LEU A 22 -8.22 12.19 7.47
CA LEU A 22 -9.37 11.55 6.83
C LEU A 22 -9.12 11.36 5.33
N ARG A 23 -9.17 10.13 4.84
CA ARG A 23 -8.83 9.81 3.45
C ARG A 23 -10.06 9.56 2.58
N TYR A 24 -10.03 10.10 1.38
CA TYR A 24 -10.80 9.61 0.25
C TYR A 24 -9.94 8.55 -0.44
N ILE A 25 -10.39 7.29 -0.46
CA ILE A 25 -9.59 6.19 -0.96
C ILE A 25 -10.16 5.71 -2.28
N VAL A 26 -9.32 5.65 -3.32
CA VAL A 26 -9.64 5.04 -4.61
C VAL A 26 -8.97 3.67 -4.68
N PHE A 27 -9.76 2.61 -4.62
CA PHE A 27 -9.28 1.24 -4.80
C PHE A 27 -9.24 0.91 -6.30
N THR A 28 -8.06 0.86 -6.87
CA THR A 28 -7.86 0.50 -8.27
C THR A 28 -7.91 -1.02 -8.47
N SER A 29 -8.16 -1.47 -9.70
CA SER A 29 -8.09 -2.87 -10.10
C SER A 29 -6.81 -3.18 -10.87
N GLY A 30 -6.38 -4.43 -10.79
CA GLY A 30 -5.14 -4.91 -11.40
C GLY A 30 -3.99 -4.96 -10.39
N CYS A 31 -3.44 -6.16 -10.16
CA CYS A 31 -2.26 -6.36 -9.33
C CYS A 31 -1.44 -7.53 -9.88
N PRO A 32 -0.12 -7.39 -10.05
CA PRO A 32 0.73 -8.50 -10.45
C PRO A 32 1.00 -9.49 -9.32
N LEU A 33 0.88 -9.06 -8.06
CA LEU A 33 1.12 -9.91 -6.90
C LEU A 33 -0.07 -10.87 -6.65
N ARG A 34 0.22 -11.96 -5.95
CA ARG A 34 -0.76 -12.99 -5.53
C ARG A 34 -0.63 -13.27 -4.04
N CYS A 35 -0.66 -12.19 -3.24
CA CYS A 35 -0.45 -12.27 -1.80
C CYS A 35 -1.41 -13.26 -1.15
N LEU A 36 -0.86 -14.18 -0.35
CA LEU A 36 -1.62 -15.24 0.31
C LEU A 36 -2.68 -14.69 1.28
N TYR A 37 -2.40 -13.55 1.90
CA TYR A 37 -3.28 -12.82 2.83
C TYR A 37 -3.97 -11.61 2.22
N CYS A 38 -4.12 -11.55 0.89
CA CYS A 38 -4.75 -10.41 0.25
C CYS A 38 -6.19 -10.19 0.75
N HIS A 39 -6.47 -8.99 1.26
CA HIS A 39 -7.81 -8.59 1.71
C HIS A 39 -8.73 -8.18 0.56
N ASN A 40 -8.16 -7.85 -0.61
CA ASN A 40 -8.88 -7.42 -1.79
C ASN A 40 -8.60 -8.30 -3.01
N PRO A 41 -8.80 -9.64 -2.93
CA PRO A 41 -8.52 -10.55 -4.05
C PRO A 41 -9.41 -10.28 -5.27
N ASP A 42 -10.53 -9.60 -5.07
CA ASP A 42 -11.47 -9.14 -6.08
C ASP A 42 -10.90 -8.01 -6.95
N THR A 43 -9.84 -7.31 -6.50
CA THR A 43 -9.14 -6.29 -7.29
C THR A 43 -8.03 -6.85 -8.20
N LEU A 44 -7.67 -8.13 -8.10
CA LEU A 44 -6.47 -8.70 -8.77
C LEU A 44 -6.51 -8.62 -10.30
N LYS A 45 -7.70 -8.73 -10.91
CA LYS A 45 -7.87 -8.61 -12.37
C LYS A 45 -8.05 -7.15 -12.74
N LEU A 46 -7.32 -6.65 -13.75
CA LEU A 46 -7.41 -5.26 -14.19
C LEU A 46 -8.86 -4.82 -14.49
N LYS A 47 -9.61 -5.65 -15.19
CA LYS A 47 -11.01 -5.36 -15.56
C LYS A 47 -12.04 -5.85 -14.54
N ALA A 48 -11.64 -6.07 -13.28
CA ALA A 48 -12.58 -6.42 -12.21
C ALA A 48 -13.39 -5.21 -11.73
N GLY A 49 -12.82 -4.01 -11.85
CA GLY A 49 -13.49 -2.77 -11.49
C GLY A 49 -14.31 -2.15 -12.62
N LYS A 50 -15.05 -1.09 -12.27
CA LYS A 50 -15.75 -0.24 -13.22
C LYS A 50 -14.77 0.72 -13.89
N GLN A 51 -14.92 0.96 -15.18
CA GLN A 51 -14.18 1.99 -15.89
C GLN A 51 -14.70 3.37 -15.44
N SER A 52 -13.78 4.22 -14.94
CA SER A 52 -14.10 5.51 -14.34
C SER A 52 -13.16 6.59 -14.89
N SER A 53 -13.69 7.79 -15.10
CA SER A 53 -12.93 8.97 -15.48
C SER A 53 -12.16 9.50 -14.26
N ALA A 54 -10.89 9.83 -14.45
CA ALA A 54 -10.10 10.48 -13.41
C ALA A 54 -10.66 11.87 -13.06
N TYR A 55 -11.17 12.61 -14.05
CA TYR A 55 -11.76 13.94 -13.82
C TYR A 55 -13.09 13.89 -13.05
N GLU A 56 -13.91 12.87 -13.27
CA GLU A 56 -15.12 12.68 -12.46
C GLU A 56 -14.77 12.39 -11.00
N LEU A 57 -13.75 11.56 -10.76
CA LEU A 57 -13.26 11.32 -9.40
C LEU A 57 -12.67 12.57 -8.77
N LEU A 58 -11.86 13.34 -9.50
CA LEU A 58 -11.30 14.59 -9.01
C LEU A 58 -12.40 15.62 -8.67
N LYS A 59 -13.47 15.66 -9.45
CA LYS A 59 -14.65 16.49 -9.14
C LYS A 59 -15.31 16.02 -7.83
N ASP A 60 -15.46 14.73 -7.62
CA ASP A 60 -16.00 14.19 -6.36
C ASP A 60 -15.06 14.46 -5.19
N ILE A 61 -13.76 14.18 -5.33
CA ILE A 61 -12.72 14.48 -4.32
C ILE A 61 -12.75 15.96 -3.91
N SER A 62 -12.97 16.88 -4.85
CA SER A 62 -13.02 18.31 -4.57
C SER A 62 -14.14 18.71 -3.60
N THR A 63 -15.19 17.91 -3.49
CA THR A 63 -16.30 18.16 -2.54
C THR A 63 -15.92 17.86 -1.09
N TYR A 64 -14.82 17.12 -0.87
CA TYR A 64 -14.32 16.76 0.45
C TYR A 64 -13.21 17.70 0.97
N ARG A 65 -12.83 18.75 0.22
CA ARG A 65 -11.72 19.67 0.58
C ARG A 65 -11.81 20.19 2.01
N THR A 66 -12.96 20.64 2.44
CA THR A 66 -13.15 21.15 3.80
C THR A 66 -12.82 20.11 4.87
N TYR A 67 -13.16 18.83 4.62
CA TYR A 67 -12.80 17.75 5.53
C TYR A 67 -11.30 17.49 5.56
N PHE A 68 -10.63 17.58 4.40
CA PHE A 68 -9.17 17.42 4.32
C PHE A 68 -8.44 18.56 5.02
N GLU A 69 -8.86 19.81 4.81
CA GLU A 69 -8.27 21.00 5.42
C GLU A 69 -8.42 20.96 6.96
N THR A 70 -9.56 20.49 7.47
CA THR A 70 -9.82 20.42 8.92
C THR A 70 -9.15 19.22 9.57
N GLY A 71 -9.10 18.09 8.88
CA GLY A 71 -8.63 16.80 9.41
C GLY A 71 -7.23 16.39 8.98
N GLY A 72 -6.50 17.22 8.23
CA GLY A 72 -5.16 16.86 7.70
C GLY A 72 -5.18 15.69 6.70
N GLY A 73 -6.31 15.50 6.02
CA GLY A 73 -6.55 14.36 5.13
C GLY A 73 -6.23 14.60 3.67
N GLY A 74 -6.77 13.75 2.78
CA GLY A 74 -6.56 13.86 1.34
C GLY A 74 -6.95 12.61 0.56
N LEU A 75 -6.37 12.44 -0.65
CA LEU A 75 -6.55 11.26 -1.49
C LEU A 75 -5.56 10.15 -1.10
N THR A 76 -6.04 8.92 -1.04
CA THR A 76 -5.20 7.70 -1.11
C THR A 76 -5.58 6.89 -2.33
N VAL A 77 -4.60 6.53 -3.15
CA VAL A 77 -4.79 5.56 -4.23
C VAL A 77 -4.21 4.22 -3.80
N SER A 78 -5.08 3.21 -3.71
CA SER A 78 -4.81 1.86 -3.21
C SER A 78 -5.50 0.80 -4.09
N GLY A 79 -5.83 -0.37 -3.53
CA GLY A 79 -6.68 -1.40 -4.14
C GLY A 79 -5.92 -2.63 -4.59
N GLY A 80 -5.72 -2.81 -5.88
CA GLY A 80 -4.81 -3.80 -6.46
C GLY A 80 -3.37 -3.30 -6.34
N GLU A 81 -2.82 -2.80 -7.45
CA GLU A 81 -1.53 -2.08 -7.47
C GLU A 81 -1.73 -0.81 -8.29
N PRO A 82 -1.71 0.37 -7.69
CA PRO A 82 -1.96 1.63 -8.40
C PRO A 82 -1.06 1.85 -9.61
N MET A 83 0.21 1.44 -9.52
CA MET A 83 1.19 1.58 -10.60
C MET A 83 0.90 0.69 -11.82
N ALA A 84 -0.06 -0.24 -11.73
CA ALA A 84 -0.55 -0.99 -12.88
C ALA A 84 -1.35 -0.11 -13.87
N GLN A 85 -1.84 1.04 -13.40
CA GLN A 85 -2.61 2.01 -14.17
C GLN A 85 -1.95 3.39 -14.15
N LYS A 86 -0.70 3.47 -14.61
CA LYS A 86 0.19 4.61 -14.44
C LYS A 86 -0.39 5.96 -14.91
N GLU A 87 -1.04 6.01 -16.07
CA GLU A 87 -1.61 7.26 -16.59
C GLU A 87 -2.81 7.75 -15.77
N PHE A 88 -3.62 6.81 -15.29
CA PHE A 88 -4.73 7.10 -14.39
C PHE A 88 -4.24 7.61 -13.04
N LEU A 89 -3.25 6.92 -12.46
CA LEU A 89 -2.58 7.36 -11.23
C LEU A 89 -1.99 8.77 -11.39
N LYS A 90 -1.22 9.00 -12.46
CA LYS A 90 -0.61 10.32 -12.76
C LYS A 90 -1.67 11.42 -12.84
N THR A 91 -2.81 11.16 -13.49
CA THR A 91 -3.89 12.15 -13.62
C THR A 91 -4.54 12.48 -12.28
N LEU A 92 -4.77 11.47 -11.43
CA LEU A 92 -5.32 11.69 -10.08
C LEU A 92 -4.36 12.50 -9.19
N LEU A 93 -3.08 12.13 -9.16
CA LEU A 93 -2.06 12.84 -8.38
C LEU A 93 -1.91 14.29 -8.85
N TRP A 94 -1.78 14.49 -10.16
CA TRP A 94 -1.70 15.83 -10.74
C TRP A 94 -2.91 16.68 -10.37
N GLY A 95 -4.13 16.16 -10.52
CA GLY A 95 -5.35 16.90 -10.22
C GLY A 95 -5.46 17.28 -8.74
N CYS A 96 -5.09 16.38 -7.83
CA CYS A 96 -5.04 16.67 -6.39
C CYS A 96 -4.01 17.74 -6.08
N ASN A 97 -2.81 17.71 -6.69
CA ASN A 97 -1.80 18.76 -6.51
C ASN A 97 -2.30 20.14 -6.95
N GLN A 98 -3.04 20.21 -8.09
CA GLN A 98 -3.65 21.47 -8.53
C GLN A 98 -4.69 22.03 -7.54
N MET A 99 -5.29 21.16 -6.73
CA MET A 99 -6.26 21.52 -5.70
C MET A 99 -5.64 21.73 -4.31
N GLY A 100 -4.32 21.50 -4.15
CA GLY A 100 -3.66 21.51 -2.84
C GLY A 100 -4.13 20.40 -1.91
N VAL A 101 -4.58 19.26 -2.48
CA VAL A 101 -5.02 18.09 -1.72
C VAL A 101 -3.86 17.12 -1.56
N HIS A 102 -3.54 16.78 -0.31
CA HIS A 102 -2.50 15.80 0.03
C HIS A 102 -2.77 14.44 -0.60
N THR A 103 -1.73 13.84 -1.16
CA THR A 103 -1.81 12.57 -1.89
C THR A 103 -0.97 11.47 -1.25
N THR A 104 -1.55 10.28 -1.17
CA THR A 104 -0.88 9.06 -0.70
C THR A 104 -1.03 7.95 -1.73
N VAL A 105 0.04 7.20 -1.98
CA VAL A 105 0.02 6.00 -2.82
C VAL A 105 0.34 4.78 -1.96
N ASP A 106 -0.63 3.88 -1.84
CA ASP A 106 -0.49 2.60 -1.14
C ASP A 106 -0.11 1.51 -2.14
N THR A 107 1.10 0.96 -2.03
CA THR A 107 1.72 0.16 -3.09
C THR A 107 2.69 -0.89 -2.54
N SER A 108 2.85 -1.97 -3.30
CA SER A 108 3.96 -2.91 -3.11
C SER A 108 5.29 -2.40 -3.68
N GLY A 109 5.28 -1.33 -4.47
CA GLY A 109 6.44 -0.82 -5.19
C GLY A 109 6.93 -1.71 -6.34
N TYR A 110 6.35 -2.88 -6.53
CA TYR A 110 6.84 -3.86 -7.53
C TYR A 110 6.85 -3.34 -8.96
N LEU A 111 5.90 -2.47 -9.32
CA LEU A 111 5.79 -1.87 -10.65
C LEU A 111 6.40 -0.47 -10.76
N HIS A 112 7.24 -0.05 -9.83
CA HIS A 112 7.81 1.31 -9.80
C HIS A 112 8.55 1.72 -11.09
N ALA A 113 9.09 0.74 -11.83
CA ALA A 113 9.76 0.99 -13.11
C ALA A 113 8.80 1.49 -14.20
N ASN A 114 7.48 1.33 -14.02
CA ASN A 114 6.48 1.89 -14.93
C ASN A 114 6.31 3.40 -14.78
N LEU A 115 6.73 3.98 -13.65
CA LEU A 115 6.57 5.40 -13.36
C LEU A 115 7.85 6.17 -13.64
N ASP A 116 7.70 7.35 -14.24
CA ASP A 116 8.76 8.37 -14.31
C ASP A 116 8.91 9.08 -12.95
N ASP A 117 10.05 9.75 -12.75
CA ASP A 117 10.33 10.47 -11.50
C ASP A 117 9.35 11.63 -11.30
N GLU A 118 8.86 12.26 -12.38
CA GLU A 118 7.84 13.32 -12.31
C GLU A 118 6.54 12.79 -11.67
N THR A 119 6.09 11.60 -12.05
CA THR A 119 4.88 10.99 -11.46
C THR A 119 5.10 10.60 -10.01
N ILE A 120 6.28 10.06 -9.69
CA ILE A 120 6.64 9.70 -8.30
C ILE A 120 6.66 10.98 -7.43
N ASP A 121 7.21 12.07 -7.96
CA ASP A 121 7.32 13.33 -7.22
C ASP A 121 5.96 13.96 -6.89
N MET A 122 4.92 13.67 -7.67
CA MET A 122 3.56 14.16 -7.42
C MET A 122 2.91 13.62 -6.15
N ALA A 123 3.33 12.47 -5.63
CA ALA A 123 2.78 11.95 -4.37
C ALA A 123 3.50 12.56 -3.17
N ASP A 124 2.74 12.93 -2.13
CA ASP A 124 3.28 13.47 -0.89
C ASP A 124 3.77 12.36 0.04
N LEU A 125 3.13 11.20 0.01
CA LEU A 125 3.43 10.06 0.89
C LEU A 125 3.28 8.74 0.14
N TYR A 126 4.17 7.80 0.45
CA TYR A 126 4.05 6.40 0.03
C TYR A 126 3.82 5.50 1.23
N LEU A 127 2.75 4.68 1.19
CA LEU A 127 2.61 3.52 2.06
C LEU A 127 3.23 2.35 1.30
N LEU A 128 4.43 1.94 1.71
CA LEU A 128 5.18 0.90 1.02
C LEU A 128 5.12 -0.42 1.79
N ASP A 129 4.50 -1.42 1.17
CA ASP A 129 4.42 -2.77 1.70
C ASP A 129 5.73 -3.55 1.47
N ILE A 130 6.53 -3.77 2.51
CA ILE A 130 7.64 -4.75 2.47
C ILE A 130 7.16 -6.05 3.12
N LYS A 131 6.76 -7.01 2.30
CA LYS A 131 6.04 -8.21 2.78
C LYS A 131 6.95 -9.29 3.36
N SER A 132 8.25 -9.24 3.09
CA SER A 132 9.31 -10.06 3.70
C SER A 132 10.67 -9.53 3.25
N TRP A 133 11.69 -9.71 4.08
CA TRP A 133 13.10 -9.54 3.73
C TRP A 133 13.68 -10.77 3.03
N VAL A 134 13.27 -11.96 3.50
CA VAL A 134 13.77 -13.25 2.99
C VAL A 134 13.15 -13.49 1.59
N PRO A 135 13.98 -13.61 0.52
CA PRO A 135 13.48 -13.70 -0.85
C PRO A 135 12.53 -14.87 -1.08
N GLU A 136 12.83 -16.04 -0.52
CA GLU A 136 12.00 -17.24 -0.65
C GLU A 136 10.63 -17.04 -0.01
N THR A 137 10.61 -16.41 1.18
CA THR A 137 9.37 -16.07 1.89
C THR A 137 8.58 -15.01 1.12
N TYR A 138 9.25 -13.97 0.63
CA TYR A 138 8.60 -12.94 -0.18
C TYR A 138 7.93 -13.54 -1.42
N LYS A 139 8.67 -14.40 -2.15
CA LYS A 139 8.14 -15.09 -3.34
C LYS A 139 6.99 -16.02 -3.00
N LYS A 140 7.09 -16.76 -1.89
CA LYS A 140 6.00 -17.62 -1.38
C LYS A 140 4.76 -16.79 -1.05
N VAL A 141 4.92 -15.65 -0.39
CA VAL A 141 3.84 -14.75 0.01
C VAL A 141 3.18 -14.09 -1.19
N THR A 142 3.97 -13.57 -2.14
CA THR A 142 3.51 -12.63 -3.18
C THR A 142 3.44 -13.21 -4.58
N GLY A 143 4.17 -14.30 -4.84
CA GLY A 143 4.36 -14.89 -6.17
C GLY A 143 5.40 -14.19 -7.04
N VAL A 144 6.08 -13.14 -6.53
CA VAL A 144 7.09 -12.35 -7.26
C VAL A 144 8.35 -12.14 -6.44
N GLU A 145 9.41 -11.62 -7.04
CA GLU A 145 10.68 -11.33 -6.35
C GLU A 145 10.62 -10.03 -5.55
N VAL A 146 11.38 -9.95 -4.45
CA VAL A 146 11.43 -8.76 -3.56
C VAL A 146 12.23 -7.60 -4.13
N GLY A 147 13.20 -7.87 -5.01
CA GLY A 147 14.15 -6.87 -5.53
C GLY A 147 13.49 -5.56 -5.95
N PRO A 148 12.49 -5.55 -6.84
CA PRO A 148 11.83 -4.32 -7.27
C PRO A 148 11.23 -3.47 -6.14
N THR A 149 10.69 -4.11 -5.09
CA THR A 149 10.16 -3.39 -3.91
C THR A 149 11.26 -2.68 -3.13
N LEU A 150 12.41 -3.36 -2.93
CA LEU A 150 13.56 -2.78 -2.24
C LEU A 150 14.23 -1.68 -3.08
N ASP A 151 14.29 -1.86 -4.40
CA ASP A 151 14.80 -0.84 -5.33
C ASP A 151 13.90 0.40 -5.32
N PHE A 152 12.58 0.22 -5.20
CA PHE A 152 11.66 1.34 -5.08
C PHE A 152 11.86 2.10 -3.77
N ALA A 153 12.05 1.41 -2.63
CA ALA A 153 12.34 2.07 -1.36
C ALA A 153 13.58 2.98 -1.45
N LYS A 154 14.67 2.49 -2.07
CA LYS A 154 15.89 3.28 -2.31
C LYS A 154 15.66 4.43 -3.29
N ARG A 155 14.81 4.24 -4.32
CA ARG A 155 14.46 5.30 -5.27
C ARG A 155 13.68 6.42 -4.55
N LEU A 156 12.75 6.08 -3.67
CA LEU A 156 12.01 7.04 -2.85
C LEU A 156 12.94 7.81 -1.91
N GLU A 157 13.90 7.14 -1.29
CA GLU A 157 14.92 7.79 -0.46
C GLU A 157 15.73 8.81 -1.27
N LYS A 158 16.26 8.40 -2.44
CA LYS A 158 17.01 9.30 -3.33
C LYS A 158 16.19 10.51 -3.78
N MET A 159 14.87 10.37 -3.87
CA MET A 159 13.93 11.44 -4.24
C MET A 159 13.39 12.21 -3.02
N GLU A 160 13.87 11.89 -1.81
CA GLU A 160 13.46 12.51 -0.55
C GLU A 160 11.93 12.45 -0.30
N LYS A 161 11.27 11.39 -0.80
CA LYS A 161 9.82 11.19 -0.62
C LYS A 161 9.53 10.55 0.71
N ASP A 162 8.59 11.07 1.46
CA ASP A 162 8.16 10.50 2.74
C ASP A 162 7.53 9.11 2.56
N VAL A 163 7.93 8.18 3.43
CA VAL A 163 7.48 6.79 3.36
C VAL A 163 6.99 6.31 4.73
N TRP A 164 5.83 5.65 4.76
CA TRP A 164 5.43 4.77 5.83
C TRP A 164 5.60 3.33 5.37
N ILE A 165 6.32 2.53 6.13
CA ILE A 165 6.50 1.11 5.81
C ILE A 165 5.37 0.31 6.44
N ARG A 166 4.82 -0.63 5.70
CA ARG A 166 3.79 -1.57 6.17
C ARG A 166 4.33 -2.99 6.13
N PHE A 167 4.27 -3.68 7.27
CA PHE A 167 4.71 -5.06 7.41
C PHE A 167 3.61 -5.89 8.04
N VAL A 168 3.13 -6.92 7.33
CA VAL A 168 2.10 -7.83 7.85
C VAL A 168 2.75 -9.01 8.57
N LEU A 169 2.50 -9.13 9.88
CA LEU A 169 2.99 -10.21 10.73
C LEU A 169 2.05 -11.42 10.64
N VAL A 170 2.51 -12.48 9.99
CA VAL A 170 1.74 -13.72 9.78
C VAL A 170 2.46 -14.89 10.45
N PRO A 171 1.88 -15.50 11.52
CA PRO A 171 2.49 -16.63 12.21
C PRO A 171 2.83 -17.80 11.29
N GLY A 172 4.07 -18.30 11.39
CA GLY A 172 4.60 -19.39 10.57
C GLY A 172 4.91 -19.01 9.12
N LEU A 173 4.85 -17.70 8.77
CA LEU A 173 5.12 -17.25 7.41
C LEU A 173 6.08 -16.06 7.36
N THR A 174 5.73 -14.94 7.99
CA THR A 174 6.56 -13.72 7.98
C THR A 174 7.14 -13.36 9.34
N ASP A 175 6.77 -14.07 10.39
CA ASP A 175 7.10 -13.84 11.80
C ASP A 175 8.48 -14.38 12.23
N ALA A 176 9.21 -15.09 11.36
CA ALA A 176 10.56 -15.58 11.68
C ALA A 176 11.46 -14.39 12.09
N PRO A 177 12.20 -14.51 13.23
CA PRO A 177 13.01 -13.40 13.77
C PRO A 177 13.98 -12.78 12.75
N GLU A 178 14.66 -13.62 11.96
CA GLU A 178 15.57 -13.19 10.91
C GLU A 178 14.87 -12.41 9.79
N ASN A 179 13.60 -12.68 9.53
CA ASN A 179 12.81 -11.95 8.54
C ASN A 179 12.42 -10.56 9.07
N VAL A 180 11.90 -10.49 10.29
CA VAL A 180 11.51 -9.22 10.94
C VAL A 180 12.73 -8.32 11.12
N GLU A 181 13.83 -8.88 11.62
CA GLU A 181 15.08 -8.16 11.81
C GLU A 181 15.66 -7.67 10.48
N GLY A 182 15.61 -8.50 9.43
CA GLY A 182 16.08 -8.12 8.09
C GLY A 182 15.32 -6.94 7.51
N VAL A 183 13.96 -6.91 7.66
CA VAL A 183 13.15 -5.74 7.27
C VAL A 183 13.52 -4.53 8.12
N ALA A 184 13.59 -4.67 9.45
CA ALA A 184 13.90 -3.58 10.37
C ALA A 184 15.26 -2.94 10.06
N LYS A 185 16.29 -3.75 9.85
CA LYS A 185 17.63 -3.29 9.48
C LYS A 185 17.61 -2.54 8.15
N PHE A 186 17.03 -3.12 7.10
CA PHE A 186 16.96 -2.46 5.79
C PHE A 186 16.23 -1.11 5.88
N VAL A 187 15.09 -1.07 6.57
CA VAL A 187 14.29 0.15 6.72
C VAL A 187 15.03 1.23 7.52
N SER A 188 15.82 0.84 8.52
CA SER A 188 16.60 1.79 9.34
C SER A 188 17.75 2.46 8.58
N GLU A 189 18.18 1.88 7.46
CA GLU A 189 19.20 2.46 6.58
C GLU A 189 18.63 3.55 5.66
N LEU A 190 17.28 3.69 5.58
CA LEU A 190 16.59 4.67 4.74
C LEU A 190 16.27 5.94 5.55
N GLY A 191 16.77 7.09 5.08
CA GLY A 191 16.63 8.39 5.77
C GLY A 191 15.23 9.03 5.66
N ASN A 192 14.35 8.51 4.81
CA ASN A 192 13.05 9.08 4.48
C ASN A 192 11.85 8.36 5.12
N VAL A 193 12.08 7.32 5.92
CA VAL A 193 11.01 6.59 6.60
C VAL A 193 10.51 7.37 7.81
N LYS A 194 9.23 7.70 7.84
CA LYS A 194 8.57 8.47 8.91
C LYS A 194 7.84 7.57 9.92
N ARG A 195 7.47 6.37 9.50
CA ARG A 195 6.65 5.47 10.30
C ARG A 195 6.76 4.03 9.81
N VAL A 196 6.66 3.08 10.74
CA VAL A 196 6.49 1.66 10.43
C VAL A 196 5.21 1.15 11.07
N ASP A 197 4.31 0.61 10.26
CA ASP A 197 3.10 -0.07 10.72
C ASP A 197 3.32 -1.58 10.70
N VAL A 198 3.38 -2.19 11.88
CA VAL A 198 3.37 -3.65 12.04
C VAL A 198 1.91 -4.09 12.14
N LEU A 199 1.40 -4.67 11.07
CA LEU A 199 0.00 -5.05 10.93
C LEU A 199 -0.19 -6.53 11.32
N PRO A 200 -0.91 -6.85 12.40
CA PRO A 200 -1.22 -8.22 12.73
C PRO A 200 -2.12 -8.83 11.65
N PHE A 201 -1.77 -10.02 11.19
CA PHE A 201 -2.58 -10.78 10.25
C PHE A 201 -3.97 -11.07 10.83
N HIS A 202 -5.01 -10.92 10.02
CA HIS A 202 -6.38 -11.30 10.32
C HIS A 202 -7.11 -11.83 9.07
N LYS A 203 -8.19 -12.57 9.26
CA LYS A 203 -8.91 -13.26 8.17
C LYS A 203 -10.11 -12.49 7.60
N MET A 204 -10.23 -11.20 7.83
CA MET A 204 -11.39 -10.43 7.38
C MET A 204 -11.63 -10.47 5.87
N GLY A 205 -10.57 -10.72 5.06
CA GLY A 205 -10.69 -10.87 3.61
C GLY A 205 -11.14 -12.26 3.13
N GLU A 206 -11.21 -13.28 4.01
CA GLU A 206 -11.49 -14.66 3.62
C GLU A 206 -12.81 -14.84 2.85
N HIS A 207 -13.87 -14.13 3.28
CA HIS A 207 -15.18 -14.18 2.63
C HIS A 207 -15.14 -13.79 1.15
N LYS A 208 -14.22 -12.89 0.76
CA LYS A 208 -14.04 -12.46 -0.63
C LYS A 208 -13.43 -13.58 -1.48
N TRP A 209 -12.45 -14.33 -0.94
CA TRP A 209 -11.89 -15.52 -1.60
C TRP A 209 -12.96 -16.57 -1.84
N GLN A 210 -13.77 -16.84 -0.84
CA GLN A 210 -14.88 -17.80 -0.92
C GLN A 210 -15.93 -17.36 -1.96
N SER A 211 -16.33 -16.08 -1.98
CA SER A 211 -17.28 -15.54 -2.96
C SER A 211 -16.77 -15.60 -4.39
N MET A 212 -15.44 -15.61 -4.58
CA MET A 212 -14.80 -15.81 -5.89
C MET A 212 -14.63 -17.28 -6.28
N GLY A 213 -15.11 -18.23 -5.45
CA GLY A 213 -14.92 -19.67 -5.65
C GLY A 213 -13.47 -20.12 -5.49
N LYS A 214 -12.64 -19.37 -4.74
CA LYS A 214 -11.24 -19.68 -4.51
C LYS A 214 -10.99 -20.12 -3.07
N ALA A 215 -10.12 -21.12 -2.89
CA ALA A 215 -9.67 -21.51 -1.56
C ALA A 215 -8.79 -20.42 -0.95
N TYR A 216 -9.08 -20.03 0.30
CA TYR A 216 -8.20 -19.16 1.08
C TYR A 216 -7.06 -19.99 1.66
N GLN A 217 -5.84 -19.74 1.23
CA GLN A 217 -4.69 -20.60 1.57
C GLN A 217 -4.29 -20.52 3.05
N LEU A 218 -4.62 -19.41 3.73
CA LEU A 218 -4.31 -19.19 5.14
C LEU A 218 -5.49 -19.45 6.08
N LYS A 219 -6.49 -20.25 5.65
CA LYS A 219 -7.68 -20.59 6.46
C LYS A 219 -7.34 -21.16 7.84
N ASP A 220 -6.29 -21.99 7.93
CA ASP A 220 -5.85 -22.66 9.16
C ASP A 220 -4.74 -21.86 9.90
N THR A 221 -4.27 -20.74 9.35
CA THR A 221 -3.29 -19.88 10.00
C THR A 221 -3.99 -19.07 11.10
N ARG A 222 -3.44 -19.10 12.31
CA ARG A 222 -3.94 -18.28 13.43
C ARG A 222 -3.54 -16.83 13.26
N GLU A 223 -4.23 -15.95 13.95
CA GLU A 223 -3.79 -14.57 14.13
C GLU A 223 -2.60 -14.53 15.11
N PRO A 224 -1.66 -13.56 14.99
CA PRO A 224 -0.61 -13.36 15.97
C PRO A 224 -1.20 -12.90 17.30
N SER A 225 -0.57 -13.29 18.42
CA SER A 225 -0.95 -12.75 19.71
C SER A 225 -0.50 -11.28 19.87
N ALA A 226 -1.03 -10.60 20.89
CA ALA A 226 -0.59 -9.23 21.21
C ALA A 226 0.90 -9.21 21.56
N GLU A 227 1.39 -10.23 22.30
CA GLU A 227 2.79 -10.36 22.66
C GLU A 227 3.70 -10.58 21.46
N GLU A 228 3.28 -11.41 20.49
CA GLU A 228 4.00 -11.64 19.24
C GLU A 228 4.07 -10.37 18.39
N THR A 229 2.96 -9.64 18.32
CA THR A 229 2.89 -8.36 17.61
C THR A 229 3.81 -7.33 18.26
N GLU A 230 3.78 -7.23 19.59
CA GLU A 230 4.62 -6.29 20.33
C GLU A 230 6.11 -6.67 20.23
N ALA A 231 6.46 -7.96 20.27
CA ALA A 231 7.83 -8.41 20.06
C ALA A 231 8.37 -8.04 18.67
N ALA A 232 7.53 -8.14 17.63
CA ALA A 232 7.89 -7.67 16.29
C ALA A 232 8.10 -6.16 16.27
N LYS A 233 7.20 -5.36 16.86
CA LYS A 233 7.34 -3.90 16.99
C LYS A 233 8.62 -3.51 17.72
N GLU A 234 8.94 -4.19 18.83
CA GLU A 234 10.18 -3.96 19.58
C GLU A 234 11.43 -4.23 18.74
N THR A 235 11.37 -5.19 17.81
CA THR A 235 12.49 -5.42 16.89
C THR A 235 12.74 -4.20 16.00
N PHE A 236 11.69 -3.60 15.43
CA PHE A 236 11.81 -2.35 14.65
C PHE A 236 12.29 -1.17 15.52
N ARG A 237 11.78 -1.01 16.75
CA ARG A 237 12.19 0.07 17.66
C ARG A 237 13.67 -0.01 18.06
N LYS A 238 14.25 -1.21 18.19
CA LYS A 238 15.68 -1.40 18.45
C LYS A 238 16.57 -0.77 17.35
N TYR A 239 16.03 -0.62 16.15
CA TYR A 239 16.69 0.04 15.03
C TYR A 239 16.39 1.55 14.95
N GLY A 240 15.75 2.14 15.97
CA GLY A 240 15.45 3.57 16.06
C GLY A 240 14.26 4.03 15.23
N LEU A 241 13.40 3.11 14.78
CA LEU A 241 12.23 3.41 13.95
C LEU A 241 11.01 3.79 14.80
N ASP A 242 10.19 4.71 14.30
CA ASP A 242 8.87 5.03 14.88
C ASP A 242 7.86 3.95 14.47
N VAL A 243 7.28 3.23 15.44
CA VAL A 243 6.53 1.98 15.20
C VAL A 243 5.15 2.02 15.83
N HIS A 244 4.16 1.71 15.01
CA HIS A 244 2.75 1.67 15.36
C HIS A 244 2.12 0.28 15.22
#